data_fe691a5681ad9f9642619102386d793a
#
_entry.id   fe691a5681ad9f9642619102386d793a
#
_cell.length_a   1.000
_cell.length_b   1.000
_cell.length_c   1.000
_cell.angle_alpha   90.00
_cell.angle_beta   90.00
_cell.angle_gamma   90.00
#
_symmetry.space_group_name_H-M   'P 1'
#
loop_
_entity.id
_entity.type
_entity.pdbx_description
1 polymer ?
#
loop_
_entity_poly.entity_id
_entity_poly.type
_entity_poly.pdbx_seq_one_letter_code
_entity_poly.pdbx_strand_id
1 'polypeptide(L)'
;MIKQLRLGKKRWLCSLVFLLPGLLMAQEKAGSQVHYPVSEHRFFTGPEQYFTGSAEVEVLFPANDTDAYSGAYVTFAAGARSAWHAHPAGQHILVVSGTARTGTRDGKVLEFGSGEAVWCPPGIDHWHGATPDAEMKHLVLTGVKDGENVVWKEKVSDTDYRTPVTPVHHSY
;
A
#
# COMPACT_ATOMS: atom_id res chain seq x y z
N MET A 1 7.21 -86.85 -42.85
CA MET A 1 6.70 -86.42 -41.56
C MET A 1 7.71 -85.43 -40.98
N ILE A 2 7.47 -84.15 -41.13
CA ILE A 2 8.39 -83.08 -40.73
C ILE A 2 7.79 -82.35 -39.50
N LYS A 3 8.45 -82.47 -38.35
CA LYS A 3 8.06 -81.77 -37.11
C LYS A 3 8.54 -80.35 -37.19
N GLN A 4 7.62 -79.35 -37.10
CA GLN A 4 7.89 -77.94 -36.96
C GLN A 4 8.27 -77.62 -35.53
N LEU A 5 9.46 -77.06 -35.33
CA LEU A 5 9.87 -76.45 -34.06
C LEU A 5 9.30 -75.05 -34.01
N ARG A 6 8.50 -74.75 -32.95
CA ARG A 6 8.06 -73.40 -32.64
C ARG A 6 9.13 -72.71 -31.81
N LEU A 7 9.74 -71.64 -32.37
CA LEU A 7 10.58 -70.71 -31.60
C LEU A 7 9.70 -69.75 -30.80
N GLY A 8 9.82 -69.81 -29.49
CA GLY A 8 9.19 -68.83 -28.55
C GLY A 8 9.93 -67.53 -28.61
N LYS A 9 9.24 -66.43 -28.97
CA LYS A 9 9.75 -65.08 -28.86
C LYS A 9 9.69 -64.61 -27.44
N LYS A 10 10.85 -64.50 -26.76
CA LYS A 10 10.97 -63.75 -25.47
C LYS A 10 10.78 -62.27 -25.73
N ARG A 11 9.65 -61.73 -25.26
CA ARG A 11 9.44 -60.27 -25.21
C ARG A 11 10.20 -59.71 -24.01
N TRP A 12 11.24 -58.93 -24.29
CA TRP A 12 11.91 -58.09 -23.28
C TRP A 12 11.02 -56.88 -23.07
N LEU A 13 10.45 -56.74 -21.84
CA LEU A 13 9.83 -55.51 -21.38
C LEU A 13 10.97 -54.56 -20.95
N CYS A 14 11.28 -53.58 -21.80
CA CYS A 14 12.05 -52.42 -21.36
C CYS A 14 11.13 -51.54 -20.51
N SER A 15 11.28 -51.61 -19.19
CA SER A 15 10.67 -50.62 -18.27
C SER A 15 11.41 -49.30 -18.45
N LEU A 16 10.79 -48.35 -19.16
CA LEU A 16 11.20 -46.95 -19.16
C LEU A 16 10.87 -46.36 -17.78
N VAL A 17 11.88 -46.20 -16.96
CA VAL A 17 11.77 -45.38 -15.74
C VAL A 17 11.78 -43.90 -16.18
N PHE A 18 10.60 -43.27 -16.22
CA PHE A 18 10.50 -41.83 -16.36
C PHE A 18 11.00 -41.18 -15.04
N LEU A 19 12.24 -40.72 -15.04
CA LEU A 19 12.69 -39.75 -14.03
C LEU A 19 11.94 -38.45 -14.29
N LEU A 20 10.88 -38.20 -13.52
CA LEU A 20 10.31 -36.89 -13.40
C LEU A 20 11.38 -35.96 -12.81
N PRO A 21 11.72 -34.83 -13.46
CA PRO A 21 12.55 -33.83 -12.81
C PRO A 21 11.75 -33.32 -11.61
N GLY A 22 12.23 -33.64 -10.39
CA GLY A 22 11.69 -33.06 -9.18
C GLY A 22 11.79 -31.55 -9.33
N LEU A 23 10.62 -30.87 -9.37
CA LEU A 23 10.55 -29.45 -9.10
C LEU A 23 11.14 -29.27 -7.71
N LEU A 24 12.40 -28.80 -7.65
CA LEU A 24 12.94 -28.19 -6.47
C LEU A 24 12.12 -26.90 -6.27
N MET A 25 11.00 -27.01 -5.57
CA MET A 25 10.37 -25.85 -4.98
C MET A 25 11.43 -25.29 -4.06
N ALA A 26 11.99 -24.13 -4.42
CA ALA A 26 12.81 -23.38 -3.52
C ALA A 26 11.91 -23.08 -2.31
N GLN A 27 12.14 -23.81 -1.23
CA GLN A 27 11.52 -23.55 0.05
C GLN A 27 12.02 -22.18 0.46
N GLU A 28 11.18 -21.16 0.31
CA GLU A 28 11.49 -19.83 0.82
C GLU A 28 11.89 -20.00 2.27
N LYS A 29 13.11 -19.59 2.55
CA LYS A 29 13.71 -19.71 3.87
C LYS A 29 12.92 -18.79 4.79
N ALA A 30 12.05 -19.36 5.61
CA ALA A 30 11.27 -18.62 6.57
C ALA A 30 12.20 -17.74 7.41
N GLY A 31 12.05 -16.40 7.27
CA GLY A 31 12.23 -15.48 8.36
C GLY A 31 13.63 -15.05 8.72
N SER A 32 14.27 -14.27 7.86
CA SER A 32 15.21 -13.23 8.33
C SER A 32 14.49 -11.88 8.34
N GLN A 33 14.94 -10.94 9.20
CA GLN A 33 14.48 -9.54 9.13
C GLN A 33 14.74 -8.98 7.73
N VAL A 34 13.80 -8.21 7.20
CA VAL A 34 13.97 -7.48 5.94
C VAL A 34 14.35 -6.05 6.27
N HIS A 35 15.49 -5.60 5.74
CA HIS A 35 15.93 -4.22 5.84
C HIS A 35 15.62 -3.48 4.54
N TYR A 36 14.94 -2.35 4.64
CA TYR A 36 14.65 -1.43 3.54
C TYR A 36 15.56 -0.20 3.67
N PRO A 37 16.76 -0.20 3.05
CA PRO A 37 17.67 0.95 3.15
C PRO A 37 17.13 2.12 2.34
N VAL A 38 17.44 3.35 2.77
CA VAL A 38 17.02 4.59 2.08
C VAL A 38 17.40 4.60 0.60
N SER A 39 18.52 3.95 0.23
CA SER A 39 18.95 3.81 -1.17
C SER A 39 18.01 3.00 -2.06
N GLU A 40 17.09 2.24 -1.47
CA GLU A 40 16.09 1.44 -2.18
C GLU A 40 14.68 2.06 -2.12
N HIS A 41 14.51 3.16 -1.38
CA HIS A 41 13.25 3.89 -1.36
C HIS A 41 12.93 4.46 -2.74
N ARG A 42 11.65 4.45 -3.10
CA ARG A 42 11.18 5.10 -4.33
C ARG A 42 10.65 6.48 -4.00
N PHE A 43 11.14 7.47 -4.72
CA PHE A 43 10.73 8.85 -4.60
C PHE A 43 9.97 9.27 -5.87
N PHE A 44 8.86 9.98 -5.72
CA PHE A 44 8.15 10.58 -6.85
C PHE A 44 7.30 11.76 -6.40
N THR A 45 7.10 12.71 -7.32
CA THR A 45 6.15 13.81 -7.14
C THR A 45 4.73 13.31 -7.33
N GLY A 46 3.84 13.66 -6.43
CA GLY A 46 2.43 13.30 -6.50
C GLY A 46 1.79 13.78 -7.82
N PRO A 47 1.14 12.87 -8.59
CA PRO A 47 0.53 13.25 -9.87
C PRO A 47 -0.51 14.37 -9.71
N GLU A 48 -0.49 15.35 -10.60
CA GLU A 48 -1.39 16.51 -10.56
C GLU A 48 -2.88 16.11 -10.52
N GLN A 49 -3.25 14.99 -11.15
CA GLN A 49 -4.65 14.53 -11.12
C GLN A 49 -5.12 14.13 -9.71
N TYR A 50 -4.21 13.76 -8.81
CA TYR A 50 -4.52 13.29 -7.45
C TYR A 50 -4.08 14.25 -6.35
N PHE A 51 -3.33 15.31 -6.71
CA PHE A 51 -2.86 16.30 -5.74
C PHE A 51 -3.13 17.71 -6.23
N THR A 52 -3.47 18.60 -5.32
CA THR A 52 -3.49 20.05 -5.52
C THR A 52 -2.28 20.62 -4.81
N GLY A 53 -1.48 21.44 -5.49
CA GLY A 53 -0.18 21.88 -4.99
C GLY A 53 0.88 20.77 -5.08
N SER A 54 2.04 20.98 -4.45
CA SER A 54 3.16 20.05 -4.50
C SER A 54 3.11 19.04 -3.37
N ALA A 55 3.25 17.75 -3.73
CA ALA A 55 3.39 16.64 -2.79
C ALA A 55 4.53 15.72 -3.24
N GLU A 56 5.45 15.40 -2.33
CA GLU A 56 6.54 14.46 -2.57
C GLU A 56 6.31 13.18 -1.77
N VAL A 57 6.39 12.03 -2.44
CA VAL A 57 6.14 10.72 -1.85
C VAL A 57 7.43 9.92 -1.81
N GLU A 58 7.75 9.39 -0.62
CA GLU A 58 8.87 8.48 -0.36
C GLU A 58 8.30 7.15 0.13
N VAL A 59 8.29 6.12 -0.74
CA VAL A 59 7.84 4.77 -0.36
C VAL A 59 8.94 4.08 0.44
N LEU A 60 8.65 3.74 1.69
CA LEU A 60 9.58 3.12 2.63
C LEU A 60 9.64 1.60 2.43
N PHE A 61 8.48 0.98 2.34
CA PHE A 61 8.32 -0.45 2.11
C PHE A 61 6.98 -0.76 1.44
N PRO A 62 6.93 -1.76 0.55
CA PRO A 62 5.68 -2.24 -0.05
C PRO A 62 4.95 -3.20 0.90
N ALA A 63 3.66 -3.40 0.66
CA ALA A 63 2.95 -4.57 1.18
C ALA A 63 3.51 -5.86 0.58
N ASN A 64 3.38 -6.97 1.31
CA ASN A 64 3.79 -8.30 0.87
C ASN A 64 2.74 -9.36 1.30
N ASP A 65 2.96 -10.63 0.97
CA ASP A 65 2.00 -11.70 1.19
C ASP A 65 1.67 -11.98 2.68
N THR A 66 2.56 -11.59 3.59
CA THR A 66 2.39 -11.77 5.04
C THR A 66 2.06 -10.48 5.77
N ASP A 67 2.27 -9.33 5.11
CA ASP A 67 2.15 -8.00 5.69
C ASP A 67 1.34 -7.11 4.74
N ALA A 68 0.02 -7.12 4.95
CA ALA A 68 -0.95 -6.51 4.05
C ALA A 68 -1.02 -4.97 4.19
N TYR A 69 0.09 -4.30 4.48
CA TYR A 69 0.17 -2.84 4.48
C TYR A 69 1.51 -2.33 3.94
N SER A 70 1.50 -1.13 3.39
CA SER A 70 2.67 -0.40 2.92
C SER A 70 2.93 0.83 3.78
N GLY A 71 4.18 1.30 3.80
CA GLY A 71 4.56 2.54 4.48
C GLY A 71 5.13 3.56 3.51
N ALA A 72 4.75 4.83 3.68
CA ALA A 72 5.31 5.93 2.91
C ALA A 72 5.35 7.22 3.74
N TYR A 73 6.37 8.04 3.52
CA TYR A 73 6.31 9.44 3.87
C TYR A 73 5.69 10.23 2.71
N VAL A 74 4.86 11.22 3.07
CA VAL A 74 4.37 12.21 2.11
C VAL A 74 4.62 13.60 2.69
N THR A 75 5.32 14.43 1.92
CA THR A 75 5.58 15.83 2.26
C THR A 75 4.71 16.70 1.38
N PHE A 76 3.88 17.55 2.00
CA PHE A 76 3.01 18.49 1.32
C PHE A 76 3.54 19.91 1.52
N ALA A 77 3.72 20.65 0.43
CA ALA A 77 3.94 22.08 0.54
C ALA A 77 2.74 22.80 1.20
N ALA A 78 2.93 24.01 1.69
CA ALA A 78 1.85 24.83 2.26
C ALA A 78 0.62 24.87 1.31
N GLY A 79 -0.57 24.57 1.82
CA GLY A 79 -1.83 24.52 1.08
C GLY A 79 -2.02 23.33 0.16
N ALA A 80 -1.01 22.46 0.00
CA ALA A 80 -1.13 21.28 -0.83
C ALA A 80 -1.96 20.19 -0.13
N ARG A 81 -2.70 19.41 -0.94
CA ARG A 81 -3.60 18.35 -0.46
C ARG A 81 -3.83 17.26 -1.49
N SER A 82 -4.20 16.08 -1.04
CA SER A 82 -4.68 15.00 -1.90
C SER A 82 -6.06 15.30 -2.50
N ALA A 83 -6.44 14.60 -3.57
CA ALA A 83 -7.83 14.43 -3.97
C ALA A 83 -8.63 13.66 -2.89
N TRP A 84 -9.95 13.64 -3.00
CA TRP A 84 -10.78 12.68 -2.28
C TRP A 84 -10.36 11.27 -2.63
N HIS A 85 -10.25 10.42 -1.63
CA HIS A 85 -9.92 9.00 -1.83
C HIS A 85 -10.40 8.15 -0.65
N ALA A 86 -10.41 6.86 -0.85
CA ALA A 86 -10.69 5.87 0.19
C ALA A 86 -9.66 4.75 0.14
N HIS A 87 -9.47 4.06 1.25
CA HIS A 87 -8.61 2.88 1.33
C HIS A 87 -9.43 1.64 1.65
N PRO A 88 -9.35 0.56 0.82
CA PRO A 88 -10.13 -0.67 1.05
C PRO A 88 -9.88 -1.35 2.40
N ALA A 89 -8.68 -1.20 2.96
CA ALA A 89 -8.29 -1.75 4.26
C ALA A 89 -7.96 -0.67 5.31
N GLY A 90 -8.24 0.61 5.00
CA GLY A 90 -7.98 1.75 5.88
C GLY A 90 -6.54 2.26 5.86
N GLN A 91 -6.33 3.39 6.54
CA GLN A 91 -5.04 4.07 6.59
C GLN A 91 -4.81 4.73 7.94
N HIS A 92 -3.61 4.61 8.51
CA HIS A 92 -3.13 5.48 9.58
C HIS A 92 -2.30 6.61 8.99
N ILE A 93 -2.49 7.82 9.52
CA ILE A 93 -1.72 9.03 9.22
C ILE A 93 -1.08 9.48 10.51
N LEU A 94 0.25 9.53 10.58
CA LEU A 94 1.03 10.00 11.71
C LEU A 94 1.85 11.21 11.27
N VAL A 95 1.66 12.36 11.89
CA VAL A 95 2.44 13.56 11.56
C VAL A 95 3.85 13.47 12.09
N VAL A 96 4.82 13.66 11.20
CA VAL A 96 6.26 13.70 11.51
C VAL A 96 6.72 15.12 11.78
N SER A 97 6.28 16.08 10.96
CA SER A 97 6.58 17.51 11.14
C SER A 97 5.48 18.38 10.56
N GLY A 98 5.32 19.57 11.10
CA GLY A 98 4.27 20.50 10.73
C GLY A 98 2.91 20.12 11.31
N THR A 99 1.84 20.56 10.66
CA THR A 99 0.44 20.27 11.03
C THR A 99 -0.29 19.72 9.81
N ALA A 100 -0.84 18.53 9.94
CA ALA A 100 -1.70 17.94 8.94
C ALA A 100 -3.13 18.45 9.08
N ARG A 101 -3.79 18.51 7.92
CA ARG A 101 -5.21 18.81 7.81
C ARG A 101 -5.88 17.66 7.05
N THR A 102 -7.00 17.14 7.55
CA THR A 102 -7.78 16.08 6.92
C THR A 102 -9.27 16.37 7.02
N GLY A 103 -10.04 15.88 6.03
CA GLY A 103 -11.49 16.02 6.06
C GLY A 103 -12.23 14.82 5.51
N THR A 104 -13.48 14.64 5.92
CA THR A 104 -14.41 13.59 5.50
C THR A 104 -15.65 14.18 4.86
N ARG A 105 -16.43 13.37 4.13
CA ARG A 105 -17.64 13.81 3.38
C ARG A 105 -18.76 14.37 4.25
N ASP A 106 -18.76 14.07 5.53
CA ASP A 106 -19.72 14.64 6.50
C ASP A 106 -19.39 16.08 6.92
N GLY A 107 -18.35 16.69 6.30
CA GLY A 107 -17.91 18.06 6.55
C GLY A 107 -17.02 18.22 7.77
N LYS A 108 -16.62 17.14 8.44
CA LYS A 108 -15.64 17.23 9.52
C LYS A 108 -14.25 17.47 8.96
N VAL A 109 -13.56 18.43 9.55
CA VAL A 109 -12.14 18.72 9.26
C VAL A 109 -11.37 18.69 10.58
N LEU A 110 -10.25 17.98 10.58
CA LEU A 110 -9.35 17.89 11.71
C LEU A 110 -8.01 18.54 11.35
N GLU A 111 -7.37 19.17 12.33
CA GLU A 111 -5.95 19.51 12.31
C GLU A 111 -5.26 18.79 13.45
N PHE A 112 -4.08 18.23 13.17
CA PHE A 112 -3.30 17.49 14.15
C PHE A 112 -1.81 17.63 13.84
N GLY A 113 -1.03 17.75 14.91
CA GLY A 113 0.39 18.12 14.86
C GLY A 113 1.35 16.96 14.97
N SER A 114 2.63 17.28 15.02
CA SER A 114 3.71 16.30 15.13
C SER A 114 3.53 15.34 16.31
N GLY A 115 3.65 14.05 16.05
CA GLY A 115 3.44 12.96 17.02
C GLY A 115 1.98 12.50 17.16
N GLU A 116 1.03 13.23 16.60
CA GLU A 116 -0.38 12.83 16.60
C GLU A 116 -0.73 11.97 15.41
N ALA A 117 -1.77 11.13 15.55
CA ALA A 117 -2.21 10.23 14.50
C ALA A 117 -3.72 10.25 14.32
N VAL A 118 -4.14 9.99 13.07
CA VAL A 118 -5.53 9.79 12.68
C VAL A 118 -5.69 8.43 12.02
N TRP A 119 -6.76 7.72 12.35
CA TRP A 119 -7.21 6.52 11.69
C TRP A 119 -8.33 6.85 10.68
N CYS A 120 -8.12 6.50 9.42
CA CYS A 120 -9.11 6.54 8.35
C CYS A 120 -9.65 5.12 8.12
N PRO A 121 -10.88 4.81 8.58
CA PRO A 121 -11.44 3.45 8.45
C PRO A 121 -11.63 3.02 6.98
N PRO A 122 -11.71 1.69 6.72
CA PRO A 122 -11.96 1.17 5.38
C PRO A 122 -13.18 1.81 4.70
N GLY A 123 -13.00 2.22 3.44
CA GLY A 123 -14.07 2.73 2.59
C GLY A 123 -14.55 4.15 2.91
N ILE A 124 -14.00 4.82 3.92
CA ILE A 124 -14.33 6.21 4.23
C ILE A 124 -13.60 7.16 3.28
N ASP A 125 -14.38 7.95 2.55
CA ASP A 125 -13.84 9.02 1.72
C ASP A 125 -13.24 10.10 2.59
N HIS A 126 -11.97 10.38 2.37
CA HIS A 126 -11.24 11.45 3.05
C HIS A 126 -10.21 12.09 2.12
N TRP A 127 -9.65 13.17 2.56
CA TRP A 127 -8.47 13.83 2.00
C TRP A 127 -7.53 14.22 3.13
N HIS A 128 -6.26 14.40 2.82
CA HIS A 128 -5.28 14.95 3.75
C HIS A 128 -4.27 15.84 3.02
N GLY A 129 -3.63 16.73 3.77
CA GLY A 129 -2.67 17.69 3.25
C GLY A 129 -2.07 18.55 4.36
N ALA A 130 -1.33 19.57 3.95
CA ALA A 130 -0.77 20.60 4.82
C ALA A 130 -1.82 21.66 5.18
N THR A 131 -1.54 22.45 6.22
CA THR A 131 -2.26 23.72 6.46
C THR A 131 -1.94 24.75 5.37
N PRO A 132 -2.76 25.83 5.22
CA PRO A 132 -2.49 26.85 4.20
C PRO A 132 -1.12 27.53 4.30
N ASP A 133 -0.56 27.58 5.48
CA ASP A 133 0.55 28.49 5.81
C ASP A 133 1.91 27.77 5.96
N ALA A 134 1.93 26.43 6.08
CA ALA A 134 3.15 25.69 6.38
C ALA A 134 3.20 24.33 5.68
N GLU A 135 4.42 23.88 5.36
CA GLU A 135 4.71 22.51 4.92
C GLU A 135 4.42 21.51 6.04
N MET A 136 4.02 20.31 5.65
CA MET A 136 3.77 19.19 6.55
C MET A 136 4.35 17.90 5.97
N LYS A 137 4.97 17.07 6.83
CA LYS A 137 5.36 15.69 6.50
C LYS A 137 4.65 14.72 7.44
N HIS A 138 4.05 13.69 6.87
CA HIS A 138 3.48 12.59 7.64
C HIS A 138 3.97 11.22 7.15
N LEU A 139 3.90 10.22 8.03
CA LEU A 139 3.97 8.80 7.71
C LEU A 139 2.55 8.29 7.47
N VAL A 140 2.34 7.58 6.39
CA VAL A 140 1.12 6.79 6.16
C VAL A 140 1.43 5.30 6.21
N LEU A 141 0.58 4.56 6.92
CA LEU A 141 0.52 3.10 6.88
C LEU A 141 -0.81 2.72 6.23
N THR A 142 -0.74 2.21 5.01
CA THR A 142 -1.92 1.98 4.18
C THR A 142 -2.15 0.49 3.98
N GLY A 143 -3.32 0.02 4.42
CA GLY A 143 -3.74 -1.36 4.24
C GLY A 143 -4.04 -1.69 2.78
N VAL A 144 -3.72 -2.93 2.39
CA VAL A 144 -3.98 -3.49 1.06
C VAL A 144 -5.05 -4.57 1.18
N LYS A 145 -6.04 -4.54 0.30
CA LYS A 145 -7.07 -5.56 0.17
C LYS A 145 -7.30 -5.89 -1.31
N ASP A 146 -7.25 -7.17 -1.65
CA ASP A 146 -7.44 -7.65 -3.02
C ASP A 146 -6.49 -6.99 -4.06
N GLY A 147 -5.27 -6.64 -3.62
CA GLY A 147 -4.26 -5.96 -4.44
C GLY A 147 -4.44 -4.45 -4.56
N GLU A 148 -5.49 -3.87 -3.97
CA GLU A 148 -5.76 -2.44 -3.99
C GLU A 148 -5.47 -1.79 -2.63
N ASN A 149 -4.84 -0.61 -2.66
CA ASN A 149 -4.59 0.18 -1.45
C ASN A 149 -5.28 1.55 -1.47
N VAL A 150 -5.73 2.04 -2.62
CA VAL A 150 -6.39 3.35 -2.75
C VAL A 150 -7.39 3.38 -3.89
N VAL A 151 -8.53 4.01 -3.64
CA VAL A 151 -9.56 4.34 -4.64
C VAL A 151 -9.62 5.86 -4.75
N TRP A 152 -9.05 6.39 -5.82
CA TRP A 152 -9.01 7.83 -6.08
C TRP A 152 -10.34 8.35 -6.61
N LYS A 153 -10.67 9.58 -6.24
CA LYS A 153 -11.88 10.32 -6.64
C LYS A 153 -11.51 11.72 -7.13
N GLU A 154 -12.49 12.61 -7.18
CA GLU A 154 -12.30 13.99 -7.63
C GLU A 154 -11.41 14.82 -6.69
N LYS A 155 -10.86 15.91 -7.20
CA LYS A 155 -10.09 16.87 -6.40
C LYS A 155 -10.95 17.51 -5.31
N VAL A 156 -10.34 17.77 -4.18
CA VAL A 156 -10.94 18.54 -3.08
C VAL A 156 -11.08 20.00 -3.49
N SER A 157 -12.28 20.54 -3.40
CA SER A 157 -12.53 21.96 -3.67
C SER A 157 -11.84 22.87 -2.63
N ASP A 158 -11.61 24.12 -3.01
CA ASP A 158 -11.10 25.10 -2.05
C ASP A 158 -12.10 25.34 -0.90
N THR A 159 -13.39 25.19 -1.16
CA THR A 159 -14.43 25.28 -0.13
C THR A 159 -14.31 24.17 0.88
N ASP A 160 -14.20 22.91 0.44
CA ASP A 160 -14.03 21.76 1.35
C ASP A 160 -12.71 21.87 2.13
N TYR A 161 -11.62 22.22 1.44
CA TYR A 161 -10.32 22.38 2.09
C TYR A 161 -10.32 23.47 3.15
N ARG A 162 -11.05 24.58 2.97
CA ARG A 162 -11.12 25.71 3.89
C ARG A 162 -12.22 25.60 4.94
N THR A 163 -12.96 24.49 4.97
CA THR A 163 -13.97 24.24 6.01
C THR A 163 -13.33 24.43 7.40
N PRO A 164 -13.96 25.15 8.33
CA PRO A 164 -13.44 25.32 9.68
C PRO A 164 -13.14 24.00 10.38
N VAL A 165 -12.08 23.97 11.18
CA VAL A 165 -11.71 22.79 11.99
C VAL A 165 -12.84 22.45 12.95
N THR A 166 -13.21 21.18 12.98
CA THR A 166 -14.21 20.66 13.90
C THR A 166 -13.58 20.56 15.30
N PRO A 167 -14.17 21.20 16.33
CA PRO A 167 -13.65 21.08 17.70
C PRO A 167 -13.64 19.61 18.15
N VAL A 168 -12.49 19.13 18.59
CA VAL A 168 -12.39 17.80 19.20
C VAL A 168 -12.74 17.91 20.66
N HIS A 169 -13.90 17.38 21.06
CA HIS A 169 -14.23 17.23 22.47
C HIS A 169 -13.54 15.96 22.99
N HIS A 170 -12.45 16.12 23.73
CA HIS A 170 -11.87 15.02 24.50
C HIS A 170 -12.81 14.72 25.68
N SER A 171 -13.65 13.69 25.55
CA SER A 171 -14.31 13.09 26.71
C SER A 171 -13.30 12.14 27.37
N TYR A 172 -12.77 12.55 28.51
CA TYR A 172 -11.99 11.69 29.40
C TYR A 172 -12.93 10.77 30.20
#